data_50895e01c25199fedb2084aab4684a02
#
_entry.id   50895e01c25199fedb2084aab4684a02
#
_cell.length_a   1.000
_cell.length_b   1.000
_cell.length_c   1.000
_cell.angle_alpha   90.00
_cell.angle_beta   90.00
_cell.angle_gamma   90.00
#
_symmetry.space_group_name_H-M   'P 1'
#
loop_
_entity.id
_entity.type
_entity.pdbx_description
1 polymer ?
#
loop_
_entity_poly.entity_id
_entity_poly.type
_entity_poly.pdbx_seq_one_letter_code
_entity_poly.pdbx_strand_id
1 'polypeptide(L)'
;MQTIRIGYIRRVVISSIFSVVLMLTAYVAGMSVVSAQEEELPPEIQVDIIISAAKKDILAGKWKDAVQGLEKALKLGVKLPGEFHFHYGKALFKIGNYDESLSSLTSYLTLIGREGEYYEEAVTLVVDAKDEQEDAKLRSLESQHQRTEAANETEEDMVFIKGGCFDMGDIFGDGSDDEKPVHTVCVSDFYMGKTEVTQKQWVDIMGHNPSKFKCGDCPVESVNRDNVQDFIKKLNKATGMNYRLPTEAEWEYAARSGGGREQWAGTAKESELGTYARYGGNSNSSTHAVAGKSPNKLGLYDMMGNVWEWCSDWYARDYYENSPAKDPQGPSNGLHRVIRGGGWRSKAKALRTTDRNDFVPTSKKFSDIGFRLARTP
;
A
#
# COMPACT_ATOMS: atom_id res chain seq x y z
N MET A 1 0.09 0.18 39.71
CA MET A 1 -1.14 -0.34 39.07
C MET A 1 -2.32 -0.49 40.00
N GLN A 2 -2.40 0.25 41.09
CA GLN A 2 -3.50 0.14 42.11
C GLN A 2 -4.30 1.43 42.33
N THR A 3 -3.94 2.54 41.71
CA THR A 3 -4.55 3.87 42.03
C THR A 3 -5.71 4.25 41.09
N ILE A 4 -5.92 3.55 39.97
CA ILE A 4 -6.96 3.90 38.97
C ILE A 4 -8.31 3.16 39.21
N ARG A 5 -8.33 2.08 39.99
CA ARG A 5 -9.57 1.32 40.26
C ARG A 5 -10.47 1.93 41.35
N ILE A 6 -9.96 2.78 42.21
CA ILE A 6 -10.72 3.34 43.34
C ILE A 6 -11.62 4.52 42.92
N GLY A 7 -11.25 5.25 41.88
CA GLY A 7 -12.02 6.42 41.41
C GLY A 7 -13.33 6.07 40.69
N TYR A 8 -13.37 4.93 40.01
CA TYR A 8 -14.56 4.52 39.25
C TYR A 8 -15.66 3.92 40.12
N ILE A 9 -15.29 3.17 41.14
CA ILE A 9 -16.24 2.57 42.07
C ILE A 9 -16.94 3.62 42.97
N ARG A 10 -16.24 4.71 43.33
CA ARG A 10 -16.88 5.78 44.13
C ARG A 10 -17.96 6.58 43.37
N ARG A 11 -17.84 6.76 42.07
CA ARG A 11 -18.84 7.51 41.27
C ARG A 11 -20.11 6.67 41.01
N VAL A 12 -19.99 5.39 40.79
CA VAL A 12 -21.14 4.48 40.56
C VAL A 12 -21.92 4.27 41.85
N VAL A 13 -21.24 4.10 42.98
CA VAL A 13 -21.92 3.85 44.29
C VAL A 13 -22.66 5.10 44.80
N ILE A 14 -22.12 6.32 44.57
CA ILE A 14 -22.80 7.55 45.01
C ILE A 14 -24.06 7.82 44.16
N SER A 15 -24.03 7.52 42.85
CA SER A 15 -25.23 7.66 41.98
C SER A 15 -26.32 6.68 42.35
N SER A 16 -25.96 5.43 42.71
CA SER A 16 -26.95 4.41 43.09
C SER A 16 -27.58 4.65 44.47
N ILE A 17 -26.84 5.22 45.42
CA ILE A 17 -27.36 5.51 46.78
C ILE A 17 -28.33 6.71 46.71
N PHE A 18 -28.11 7.72 45.89
CA PHE A 18 -29.02 8.86 45.73
C PHE A 18 -30.37 8.45 45.12
N SER A 19 -30.38 7.54 44.16
CA SER A 19 -31.62 7.03 43.54
C SER A 19 -32.44 6.16 44.52
N VAL A 20 -31.80 5.37 45.36
CA VAL A 20 -32.50 4.52 46.34
C VAL A 20 -33.07 5.35 47.53
N VAL A 21 -32.40 6.43 47.95
CA VAL A 21 -32.91 7.30 49.02
C VAL A 21 -34.10 8.14 48.52
N LEU A 22 -34.14 8.58 47.29
CA LEU A 22 -35.29 9.28 46.69
C LEU A 22 -36.52 8.36 46.54
N MET A 23 -36.33 7.09 46.19
CA MET A 23 -37.44 6.13 46.12
C MET A 23 -38.04 5.74 47.47
N LEU A 24 -37.24 5.66 48.51
CA LEU A 24 -37.74 5.34 49.84
C LEU A 24 -38.53 6.49 50.49
N THR A 25 -38.18 7.76 50.23
CA THR A 25 -38.94 8.93 50.70
C THR A 25 -40.25 9.12 49.98
N ALA A 26 -40.35 8.76 48.69
CA ALA A 26 -41.60 8.83 47.91
C ALA A 26 -42.62 7.76 48.33
N TYR A 27 -42.18 6.59 48.81
CA TYR A 27 -43.08 5.52 49.25
C TYR A 27 -43.76 5.85 50.58
N VAL A 28 -43.16 6.65 51.45
CA VAL A 28 -43.73 7.06 52.73
C VAL A 28 -44.73 8.22 52.62
N ALA A 29 -44.66 9.02 51.55
CA ALA A 29 -45.53 10.22 51.38
C ALA A 29 -46.76 10.01 50.51
N GLY A 30 -47.00 8.81 49.95
CA GLY A 30 -48.18 8.53 49.10
C GLY A 30 -48.25 9.39 47.82
N MET A 31 -47.14 9.99 47.40
CA MET A 31 -47.09 10.78 46.18
C MET A 31 -46.74 9.89 45.00
N SER A 32 -47.55 9.91 43.96
CA SER A 32 -47.21 9.32 42.65
C SER A 32 -45.89 9.89 42.20
N VAL A 33 -44.89 9.04 41.98
CA VAL A 33 -43.64 9.43 41.30
C VAL A 33 -44.00 9.73 39.86
N VAL A 34 -44.24 11.00 39.57
CA VAL A 34 -44.23 11.50 38.20
C VAL A 34 -42.76 11.37 37.76
N SER A 35 -42.48 10.44 36.86
CA SER A 35 -41.18 10.41 36.20
C SER A 35 -40.96 11.79 35.61
N ALA A 36 -39.99 12.53 36.16
CA ALA A 36 -39.51 13.73 35.45
C ALA A 36 -38.92 13.21 34.13
N GLN A 37 -39.69 13.37 33.05
CA GLN A 37 -39.08 13.36 31.71
C GLN A 37 -38.06 14.48 31.77
N GLU A 38 -36.78 14.14 31.57
CA GLU A 38 -35.78 15.17 31.24
C GLU A 38 -36.32 15.89 29.99
N GLU A 39 -36.83 17.09 30.20
CA GLU A 39 -37.30 17.94 29.09
C GLU A 39 -36.09 18.20 28.21
N GLU A 40 -36.04 17.56 27.05
CA GLU A 40 -35.01 17.77 26.06
C GLU A 40 -35.05 19.25 25.65
N LEU A 41 -33.95 19.96 25.72
CA LEU A 41 -33.86 21.37 25.38
C LEU A 41 -34.36 21.60 23.96
N PRO A 42 -35.07 22.71 23.68
CA PRO A 42 -35.46 23.05 22.32
C PRO A 42 -34.25 22.97 21.35
N PRO A 43 -34.46 22.46 20.14
CA PRO A 43 -33.35 22.24 19.18
C PRO A 43 -32.54 23.51 18.89
N GLU A 44 -33.16 24.68 18.89
CA GLU A 44 -32.49 25.98 18.71
C GLU A 44 -31.50 26.27 19.85
N ILE A 45 -31.88 25.97 21.09
CA ILE A 45 -31.00 26.13 22.28
C ILE A 45 -29.85 25.07 22.22
N GLN A 46 -30.14 23.89 21.76
CA GLN A 46 -29.11 22.86 21.55
C GLN A 46 -28.05 23.34 20.52
N VAL A 47 -28.48 24.00 19.43
CA VAL A 47 -27.57 24.61 18.44
C VAL A 47 -26.65 25.64 19.10
N ASP A 48 -27.17 26.56 19.91
CA ASP A 48 -26.40 27.61 20.57
C ASP A 48 -25.35 27.01 21.53
N ILE A 49 -25.71 25.96 22.26
CA ILE A 49 -24.77 25.23 23.14
C ILE A 49 -23.66 24.57 22.31
N ILE A 50 -24.00 23.93 21.18
CA ILE A 50 -23.06 23.30 20.27
C ILE A 50 -22.08 24.32 19.69
N ILE A 51 -22.56 25.46 19.22
CA ILE A 51 -21.73 26.54 18.68
C ILE A 51 -20.78 27.06 19.77
N SER A 52 -21.30 27.28 20.98
CA SER A 52 -20.48 27.75 22.12
C SER A 52 -19.37 26.76 22.49
N ALA A 53 -19.65 25.46 22.44
CA ALA A 53 -18.65 24.41 22.66
C ALA A 53 -17.60 24.38 21.53
N ALA A 54 -18.05 24.45 20.27
CA ALA A 54 -17.17 24.47 19.10
C ALA A 54 -16.23 25.70 19.10
N LYS A 55 -16.72 26.87 19.51
CA LYS A 55 -15.87 28.08 19.68
C LYS A 55 -14.70 27.81 20.65
N LYS A 56 -14.94 27.11 21.76
CA LYS A 56 -13.88 26.72 22.71
C LYS A 56 -12.87 25.76 22.09
N ASP A 57 -13.35 24.77 21.33
CA ASP A 57 -12.49 23.81 20.64
C ASP A 57 -11.64 24.50 19.55
N ILE A 58 -12.23 25.44 18.80
CA ILE A 58 -11.54 26.27 17.80
C ILE A 58 -10.41 27.10 18.48
N LEU A 59 -10.71 27.75 19.58
CA LEU A 59 -9.72 28.55 20.36
C LEU A 59 -8.59 27.66 20.92
N ALA A 60 -8.89 26.39 21.23
CA ALA A 60 -7.92 25.40 21.68
C ALA A 60 -7.17 24.70 20.53
N GLY A 61 -7.44 25.03 19.26
CA GLY A 61 -6.84 24.38 18.08
C GLY A 61 -7.35 22.96 17.82
N LYS A 62 -8.44 22.54 18.45
CA LYS A 62 -9.05 21.22 18.31
C LYS A 62 -10.04 21.17 17.15
N TRP A 63 -9.50 21.36 15.94
CA TRP A 63 -10.32 21.56 14.75
C TRP A 63 -11.24 20.38 14.41
N LYS A 64 -10.77 19.14 14.57
CA LYS A 64 -11.58 17.94 14.31
C LYS A 64 -12.74 17.79 15.31
N ASP A 65 -12.48 18.10 16.57
CA ASP A 65 -13.51 18.05 17.61
C ASP A 65 -14.59 19.12 17.37
N ALA A 66 -14.17 20.31 16.94
CA ALA A 66 -15.09 21.40 16.55
C ALA A 66 -15.98 20.99 15.36
N VAL A 67 -15.41 20.40 14.30
CA VAL A 67 -16.19 19.89 13.15
C VAL A 67 -17.20 18.84 13.60
N GLN A 68 -16.75 17.84 14.36
CA GLN A 68 -17.61 16.77 14.85
C GLN A 68 -18.73 17.27 15.77
N GLY A 69 -18.43 18.30 16.56
CA GLY A 69 -19.42 18.99 17.39
C GLY A 69 -20.50 19.67 16.53
N LEU A 70 -20.06 20.50 15.56
CA LEU A 70 -20.96 21.26 14.69
C LEU A 70 -21.81 20.37 13.78
N GLU A 71 -21.30 19.22 13.34
CA GLU A 71 -22.08 18.23 12.58
C GLU A 71 -23.31 17.70 13.34
N LYS A 72 -23.31 17.73 14.66
CA LYS A 72 -24.49 17.38 15.47
C LYS A 72 -25.61 18.39 15.31
N ALA A 73 -25.28 19.69 15.15
CA ALA A 73 -26.26 20.73 14.92
C ALA A 73 -26.96 20.58 13.57
N LEU A 74 -26.25 20.13 12.52
CA LEU A 74 -26.84 19.82 11.21
C LEU A 74 -27.95 18.75 11.27
N LYS A 75 -27.85 17.83 12.23
CA LYS A 75 -28.79 16.72 12.42
C LYS A 75 -30.07 17.13 13.15
N LEU A 76 -30.10 18.29 13.78
CA LEU A 76 -31.28 18.77 14.52
C LEU A 76 -32.40 19.27 13.59
N GLY A 77 -32.12 19.50 12.29
CA GLY A 77 -33.13 19.85 11.29
C GLY A 77 -33.72 21.24 11.44
N VAL A 78 -33.11 22.13 12.22
CA VAL A 78 -33.53 23.50 12.43
C VAL A 78 -32.72 24.49 11.58
N LYS A 79 -33.24 25.72 11.40
CA LYS A 79 -32.46 26.75 10.72
C LYS A 79 -31.26 27.15 11.54
N LEU A 80 -30.09 27.07 10.95
CA LEU A 80 -28.83 27.39 11.60
C LEU A 80 -28.51 28.88 11.52
N PRO A 81 -27.99 29.49 12.59
CA PRO A 81 -27.58 30.89 12.59
C PRO A 81 -26.36 31.10 11.70
N GLY A 82 -26.18 32.35 11.21
CA GLY A 82 -25.05 32.66 10.31
C GLY A 82 -23.69 32.34 10.91
N GLU A 83 -23.49 32.61 12.20
CA GLU A 83 -22.21 32.31 12.89
C GLU A 83 -21.85 30.80 12.89
N PHE A 84 -22.85 29.91 12.86
CA PHE A 84 -22.62 28.48 12.68
C PHE A 84 -21.81 28.24 11.41
N HIS A 85 -22.27 28.80 10.29
CA HIS A 85 -21.64 28.62 8.98
C HIS A 85 -20.19 29.15 8.96
N PHE A 86 -19.90 30.26 9.66
CA PHE A 86 -18.55 30.76 9.77
C PHE A 86 -17.66 29.79 10.54
N HIS A 87 -18.05 29.39 11.76
CA HIS A 87 -17.23 28.52 12.60
C HIS A 87 -17.06 27.14 11.99
N TYR A 88 -18.09 26.59 11.37
CA TYR A 88 -18.03 25.31 10.68
C TYR A 88 -17.09 25.37 9.46
N GLY A 89 -17.26 26.39 8.60
CA GLY A 89 -16.38 26.60 7.44
C GLY A 89 -14.91 26.81 7.83
N LYS A 90 -14.64 27.62 8.87
CA LYS A 90 -13.29 27.82 9.40
C LYS A 90 -12.65 26.53 9.93
N ALA A 91 -13.42 25.73 10.67
CA ALA A 91 -12.93 24.45 11.19
C ALA A 91 -12.66 23.44 10.07
N LEU A 92 -13.54 23.36 9.07
CA LEU A 92 -13.36 22.53 7.86
C LEU A 92 -12.11 22.94 7.08
N PHE A 93 -11.88 24.23 6.89
CA PHE A 93 -10.66 24.73 6.24
C PHE A 93 -9.40 24.20 6.94
N LYS A 94 -9.35 24.31 8.28
CA LYS A 94 -8.19 23.89 9.09
C LYS A 94 -7.93 22.38 9.07
N ILE A 95 -8.91 21.56 8.73
CA ILE A 95 -8.72 20.11 8.56
C ILE A 95 -8.54 19.70 7.09
N GLY A 96 -8.51 20.66 6.15
CA GLY A 96 -8.28 20.41 4.72
C GLY A 96 -9.52 19.99 3.94
N ASN A 97 -10.72 20.16 4.48
CA ASN A 97 -11.98 19.92 3.76
C ASN A 97 -12.45 21.21 3.09
N TYR A 98 -11.81 21.54 1.97
CA TYR A 98 -11.98 22.83 1.32
C TYR A 98 -13.35 22.98 0.61
N ASP A 99 -13.92 21.90 0.07
CA ASP A 99 -15.22 21.94 -0.62
C ASP A 99 -16.36 22.33 0.33
N GLU A 100 -16.47 21.64 1.45
CA GLU A 100 -17.48 21.94 2.47
C GLU A 100 -17.20 23.26 3.18
N SER A 101 -15.91 23.61 3.36
CA SER A 101 -15.50 24.90 3.89
C SER A 101 -16.02 26.05 3.04
N LEU A 102 -15.79 26.01 1.72
CA LEU A 102 -16.26 27.01 0.76
C LEU A 102 -17.80 27.14 0.78
N SER A 103 -18.50 26.02 0.79
CA SER A 103 -19.97 26.01 0.87
C SER A 103 -20.46 26.72 2.15
N SER A 104 -19.86 26.39 3.28
CA SER A 104 -20.25 26.94 4.58
C SER A 104 -19.92 28.43 4.71
N LEU A 105 -18.69 28.85 4.36
CA LEU A 105 -18.27 30.26 4.39
C LEU A 105 -19.10 31.12 3.43
N THR A 106 -19.42 30.60 2.23
CA THR A 106 -20.30 31.30 1.28
C THR A 106 -21.70 31.46 1.85
N SER A 107 -22.22 30.47 2.57
CA SER A 107 -23.50 30.57 3.26
C SER A 107 -23.47 31.68 4.32
N TYR A 108 -22.38 31.76 5.11
CA TYR A 108 -22.20 32.88 6.07
C TYR A 108 -22.24 34.24 5.38
N LEU A 109 -21.42 34.45 4.35
CA LEU A 109 -21.33 35.69 3.60
C LEU A 109 -22.67 36.09 2.95
N THR A 110 -23.44 35.12 2.49
CA THR A 110 -24.75 35.34 1.89
C THR A 110 -25.82 35.72 2.93
N LEU A 111 -25.80 35.07 4.10
CA LEU A 111 -26.81 35.27 5.15
C LEU A 111 -26.59 36.55 5.94
N ILE A 112 -25.34 36.90 6.24
CA ILE A 112 -24.98 37.99 7.16
C ILE A 112 -24.53 39.26 6.38
N GLY A 113 -23.84 39.07 5.24
CA GLY A 113 -23.33 40.17 4.43
C GLY A 113 -22.14 40.88 5.08
N ARG A 114 -21.90 42.14 4.61
CA ARG A 114 -20.71 42.93 5.00
C ARG A 114 -20.69 43.42 6.44
N GLU A 115 -21.86 43.45 7.08
CA GLU A 115 -22.01 43.91 8.47
C GLU A 115 -21.66 42.79 9.50
N GLY A 116 -21.34 41.59 9.01
CA GLY A 116 -21.04 40.44 9.86
C GLY A 116 -19.70 40.59 10.61
N GLU A 117 -19.67 40.22 11.89
CA GLU A 117 -18.47 40.25 12.76
C GLU A 117 -17.24 39.56 12.12
N TYR A 118 -17.48 38.47 11.36
CA TYR A 118 -16.40 37.65 10.77
C TYR A 118 -16.26 37.85 9.25
N TYR A 119 -16.81 38.94 8.68
CA TYR A 119 -16.86 39.13 7.24
C TYR A 119 -15.47 39.06 6.56
N GLU A 120 -14.53 39.88 7.04
CA GLU A 120 -13.19 39.96 6.47
C GLU A 120 -12.43 38.61 6.58
N GLU A 121 -12.56 37.95 7.73
CA GLU A 121 -11.95 36.63 7.92
C GLU A 121 -12.61 35.58 7.01
N ALA A 122 -13.93 35.61 6.87
CA ALA A 122 -14.65 34.69 5.98
C ALA A 122 -14.24 34.88 4.51
N VAL A 123 -14.10 36.14 4.05
CA VAL A 123 -13.63 36.45 2.69
C VAL A 123 -12.21 35.91 2.48
N THR A 124 -11.31 36.14 3.43
CA THR A 124 -9.93 35.63 3.37
C THR A 124 -9.93 34.09 3.28
N LEU A 125 -10.68 33.42 4.15
CA LEU A 125 -10.75 31.95 4.16
C LEU A 125 -11.37 31.39 2.87
N VAL A 126 -12.31 32.10 2.23
CA VAL A 126 -12.87 31.69 0.93
C VAL A 126 -11.81 31.77 -0.16
N VAL A 127 -10.97 32.81 -0.17
CA VAL A 127 -9.87 32.95 -1.14
C VAL A 127 -8.85 31.82 -0.90
N ASP A 128 -8.36 31.70 0.34
CA ASP A 128 -7.39 30.67 0.71
C ASP A 128 -7.88 29.24 0.40
N ALA A 129 -9.18 28.96 0.66
CA ALA A 129 -9.75 27.65 0.39
C ALA A 129 -9.86 27.35 -1.12
N LYS A 130 -10.10 28.35 -1.96
CA LYS A 130 -10.09 28.19 -3.42
C LYS A 130 -8.69 27.90 -3.94
N ASP A 131 -7.71 28.66 -3.45
CA ASP A 131 -6.29 28.48 -3.85
C ASP A 131 -5.81 27.10 -3.45
N GLU A 132 -6.08 26.64 -2.22
CA GLU A 132 -5.73 25.30 -1.75
C GLU A 132 -6.47 24.19 -2.53
N GLN A 133 -7.72 24.40 -2.91
CA GLN A 133 -8.50 23.46 -3.75
C GLN A 133 -7.87 23.33 -5.15
N GLU A 134 -7.51 24.46 -5.76
CA GLU A 134 -6.85 24.48 -7.09
C GLU A 134 -5.49 23.80 -7.04
N ASP A 135 -4.69 24.10 -6.04
CA ASP A 135 -3.38 23.46 -5.79
C ASP A 135 -3.53 21.94 -5.54
N ALA A 136 -4.53 21.53 -4.77
CA ALA A 136 -4.80 20.11 -4.55
C ALA A 136 -5.19 19.38 -5.84
N LYS A 137 -5.99 20.05 -6.70
CA LYS A 137 -6.37 19.53 -8.02
C LYS A 137 -5.15 19.42 -8.94
N LEU A 138 -4.30 20.46 -8.97
CA LEU A 138 -3.07 20.46 -9.77
C LEU A 138 -2.13 19.33 -9.33
N ARG A 139 -1.85 19.21 -8.03
CA ARG A 139 -1.04 18.10 -7.47
C ARG A 139 -1.61 16.72 -7.82
N SER A 140 -2.95 16.59 -7.85
CA SER A 140 -3.62 15.34 -8.24
C SER A 140 -3.40 15.01 -9.73
N LEU A 141 -3.50 16.03 -10.61
CA LEU A 141 -3.27 15.88 -12.05
C LEU A 141 -1.80 15.55 -12.36
N GLU A 142 -0.85 16.22 -11.71
CA GLU A 142 0.58 15.93 -11.83
C GLU A 142 0.90 14.50 -11.39
N SER A 143 0.36 14.08 -10.24
CA SER A 143 0.52 12.70 -9.76
C SER A 143 -0.09 11.67 -10.71
N GLN A 144 -1.21 11.98 -11.35
CA GLN A 144 -1.82 11.11 -12.34
C GLN A 144 -0.99 11.05 -13.63
N HIS A 145 -0.46 12.18 -14.09
CA HIS A 145 0.42 12.25 -15.26
C HIS A 145 1.70 11.43 -15.05
N GLN A 146 2.38 11.62 -13.90
CA GLN A 146 3.56 10.84 -13.53
C GLN A 146 3.29 9.32 -13.51
N ARG A 147 2.14 8.90 -12.98
CA ARG A 147 1.76 7.48 -12.97
C ARG A 147 1.53 6.95 -14.40
N THR A 148 0.97 7.75 -15.29
CA THR A 148 0.75 7.36 -16.68
C THR A 148 2.07 7.22 -17.42
N GLU A 149 3.01 8.14 -17.22
CA GLU A 149 4.36 8.05 -17.78
C GLU A 149 5.11 6.82 -17.28
N ALA A 150 5.12 6.57 -15.97
CA ALA A 150 5.73 5.38 -15.38
C ALA A 150 5.10 4.07 -15.89
N ALA A 151 3.81 4.11 -16.19
CA ALA A 151 3.09 2.99 -16.76
C ALA A 151 3.54 2.71 -18.22
N ASN A 152 3.72 3.74 -19.04
CA ASN A 152 4.20 3.62 -20.39
C ASN A 152 5.66 3.14 -20.43
N GLU A 153 6.54 3.68 -19.60
CA GLU A 153 7.92 3.20 -19.43
C GLU A 153 7.94 1.70 -19.07
N THR A 154 7.05 1.27 -18.18
CA THR A 154 6.96 -0.15 -17.78
C THR A 154 6.54 -1.06 -18.95
N GLU A 155 5.66 -0.61 -19.83
CA GLU A 155 5.22 -1.40 -21.00
C GLU A 155 6.35 -1.50 -22.05
N GLU A 156 7.12 -0.44 -22.28
CA GLU A 156 8.26 -0.43 -23.18
C GLU A 156 9.39 -1.35 -22.69
N ASP A 157 9.48 -1.57 -21.39
CA ASP A 157 10.46 -2.46 -20.76
C ASP A 157 10.03 -3.94 -20.72
N MET A 158 8.92 -4.31 -21.36
CA MET A 158 8.49 -5.70 -21.42
C MET A 158 9.02 -6.42 -22.66
N VAL A 159 9.60 -7.60 -22.47
CA VAL A 159 10.08 -8.48 -23.53
C VAL A 159 9.03 -9.57 -23.81
N PHE A 160 8.60 -9.68 -25.06
CA PHE A 160 7.76 -10.80 -25.50
C PHE A 160 8.55 -12.09 -25.52
N ILE A 161 8.07 -13.12 -24.84
CA ILE A 161 8.66 -14.45 -24.79
C ILE A 161 7.72 -15.44 -25.44
N LYS A 162 8.16 -16.01 -26.54
CA LYS A 162 7.44 -17.09 -27.20
C LYS A 162 7.46 -18.31 -26.28
N GLY A 163 6.30 -18.83 -25.93
CA GLY A 163 6.16 -20.02 -25.12
C GLY A 163 6.70 -21.27 -25.81
N GLY A 164 6.96 -22.29 -25.02
CA GLY A 164 7.50 -23.56 -25.50
C GLY A 164 7.61 -24.57 -24.38
N CYS A 165 8.10 -25.76 -24.70
CA CYS A 165 8.31 -26.83 -23.73
C CYS A 165 9.80 -27.00 -23.42
N PHE A 166 10.13 -27.30 -22.17
CA PHE A 166 11.51 -27.51 -21.70
C PHE A 166 11.54 -28.49 -20.54
N ASP A 167 12.73 -29.00 -20.27
CA ASP A 167 12.97 -29.86 -19.10
C ASP A 167 13.32 -28.94 -17.91
N MET A 168 12.36 -28.77 -16.99
CA MET A 168 12.49 -27.97 -15.78
C MET A 168 13.15 -28.77 -14.66
N GLY A 169 14.03 -28.12 -13.88
CA GLY A 169 14.75 -28.71 -12.75
C GLY A 169 16.21 -28.99 -13.03
N ASP A 170 16.82 -29.84 -12.19
CA ASP A 170 18.27 -30.13 -12.18
C ASP A 170 18.74 -30.94 -13.39
N ILE A 171 18.76 -30.34 -14.57
CA ILE A 171 19.28 -30.96 -15.80
C ILE A 171 20.82 -31.05 -15.84
N PHE A 172 21.50 -30.45 -14.89
CA PHE A 172 22.97 -30.41 -14.81
C PHE A 172 23.51 -31.44 -13.85
N GLY A 173 22.73 -31.96 -12.89
CA GLY A 173 23.07 -33.01 -11.96
C GLY A 173 23.81 -32.51 -10.71
N ASP A 174 23.85 -31.19 -10.47
CA ASP A 174 24.54 -30.57 -9.32
C ASP A 174 23.56 -29.81 -8.38
N GLY A 175 22.27 -29.96 -8.63
CA GLY A 175 21.19 -29.33 -7.90
C GLY A 175 20.82 -30.01 -6.59
N SER A 176 19.98 -29.33 -5.84
CA SER A 176 19.38 -29.81 -4.60
C SER A 176 18.21 -30.77 -4.88
N ASP A 177 17.73 -31.46 -3.84
CA ASP A 177 16.61 -32.43 -4.02
C ASP A 177 15.32 -31.79 -4.45
N ASP A 178 15.08 -30.53 -4.10
CA ASP A 178 13.87 -29.79 -4.49
C ASP A 178 13.87 -29.31 -5.95
N GLU A 179 15.02 -29.43 -6.64
CA GLU A 179 15.14 -29.25 -8.09
C GLU A 179 14.79 -30.54 -8.87
N LYS A 180 14.37 -31.60 -8.19
CA LYS A 180 14.14 -32.95 -8.75
C LYS A 180 12.68 -33.40 -8.51
N PRO A 181 12.16 -34.31 -9.40
CA PRO A 181 12.79 -34.79 -10.63
C PRO A 181 12.82 -33.72 -11.73
N VAL A 182 13.71 -33.87 -12.69
CA VAL A 182 13.61 -33.17 -13.98
C VAL A 182 12.31 -33.62 -14.65
N HIS A 183 11.52 -32.70 -15.12
CA HIS A 183 10.22 -32.98 -15.73
C HIS A 183 9.93 -31.99 -16.86
N THR A 184 9.19 -32.45 -17.88
CA THR A 184 8.86 -31.58 -19.01
C THR A 184 7.72 -30.64 -18.68
N VAL A 185 7.95 -29.33 -18.85
CA VAL A 185 6.98 -28.26 -18.65
C VAL A 185 6.83 -27.46 -19.94
N CYS A 186 5.60 -27.10 -20.29
CA CYS A 186 5.29 -26.18 -21.38
C CYS A 186 4.72 -24.88 -20.79
N VAL A 187 5.25 -23.74 -21.16
CA VAL A 187 4.71 -22.43 -20.84
C VAL A 187 4.06 -21.78 -22.06
N SER A 188 2.96 -21.10 -21.88
CA SER A 188 2.29 -20.30 -22.92
C SER A 188 3.10 -19.03 -23.21
N ASP A 189 2.72 -18.30 -24.29
CA ASP A 189 3.31 -16.99 -24.61
C ASP A 189 3.08 -16.01 -23.46
N PHE A 190 4.08 -15.20 -23.11
CA PHE A 190 3.98 -14.19 -22.06
C PHE A 190 4.95 -13.04 -22.32
N TYR A 191 4.74 -11.93 -21.61
CA TYR A 191 5.71 -10.87 -21.51
C TYR A 191 6.41 -10.92 -20.15
N MET A 192 7.69 -10.57 -20.11
CA MET A 192 8.47 -10.47 -18.89
C MET A 192 9.24 -9.15 -18.86
N GLY A 193 9.32 -8.50 -17.71
CA GLY A 193 10.13 -7.31 -17.50
C GLY A 193 11.58 -7.55 -17.89
N LYS A 194 12.13 -6.68 -18.72
CA LYS A 194 13.52 -6.73 -19.20
C LYS A 194 14.51 -6.77 -18.05
N THR A 195 14.17 -6.09 -16.96
CA THR A 195 14.91 -6.01 -15.71
C THR A 195 14.01 -6.30 -14.51
N GLU A 196 14.59 -6.32 -13.33
CA GLU A 196 13.89 -6.17 -12.06
C GLU A 196 13.19 -4.80 -12.00
N VAL A 197 12.09 -4.68 -11.26
CA VAL A 197 11.42 -3.39 -11.03
C VAL A 197 12.36 -2.44 -10.28
N THR A 198 12.58 -1.26 -10.83
CA THR A 198 13.49 -0.26 -10.26
C THR A 198 12.85 0.51 -9.09
N GLN A 199 13.71 1.14 -8.28
CA GLN A 199 13.26 2.03 -7.21
C GLN A 199 12.51 3.26 -7.77
N LYS A 200 12.89 3.76 -8.95
CA LYS A 200 12.17 4.86 -9.63
C LYS A 200 10.75 4.40 -9.96
N GLN A 201 10.60 3.30 -10.70
CA GLN A 201 9.28 2.74 -11.05
C GLN A 201 8.41 2.48 -9.80
N TRP A 202 9.03 1.98 -8.74
CA TRP A 202 8.32 1.77 -7.47
C TRP A 202 7.83 3.09 -6.85
N VAL A 203 8.68 4.12 -6.79
CA VAL A 203 8.32 5.44 -6.21
C VAL A 203 7.20 6.10 -7.01
N ASP A 204 7.26 6.03 -8.33
CA ASP A 204 6.26 6.63 -9.22
C ASP A 204 4.85 6.06 -8.98
N ILE A 205 4.76 4.77 -8.63
CA ILE A 205 3.48 4.10 -8.33
C ILE A 205 3.09 4.18 -6.85
N MET A 206 4.07 4.01 -5.93
CA MET A 206 3.81 3.86 -4.50
C MET A 206 4.01 5.14 -3.69
N GLY A 207 4.74 6.13 -4.23
CA GLY A 207 5.00 7.43 -3.60
C GLY A 207 6.10 7.41 -2.52
N HIS A 208 6.79 6.29 -2.31
CA HIS A 208 7.88 6.18 -1.33
C HIS A 208 8.88 5.09 -1.71
N ASN A 209 10.11 5.17 -1.24
CA ASN A 209 11.16 4.18 -1.49
C ASN A 209 11.48 3.36 -0.23
N PRO A 210 11.15 2.04 -0.17
CA PRO A 210 11.41 1.17 0.98
C PRO A 210 12.85 0.66 1.04
N SER A 211 13.59 0.71 -0.08
CA SER A 211 14.89 0.07 -0.26
C SER A 211 15.94 0.55 0.75
N LYS A 212 16.81 -0.35 1.16
CA LYS A 212 17.97 -0.04 2.02
C LYS A 212 19.03 0.72 1.24
N PHE A 213 19.38 0.23 0.05
CA PHE A 213 20.37 0.86 -0.83
C PHE A 213 19.65 1.86 -1.75
N LYS A 214 19.92 3.16 -1.59
CA LYS A 214 19.20 4.22 -2.31
C LYS A 214 19.87 4.53 -3.66
N CYS A 215 19.17 4.21 -4.74
CA CYS A 215 19.59 4.44 -6.11
C CYS A 215 18.36 4.31 -7.02
N GLY A 216 18.02 5.32 -7.81
CA GLY A 216 16.79 5.33 -8.63
C GLY A 216 16.69 4.14 -9.58
N ASP A 217 17.79 3.85 -10.29
CA ASP A 217 17.88 2.79 -11.30
C ASP A 217 18.27 1.41 -10.72
N CYS A 218 18.46 1.29 -9.40
CA CYS A 218 18.67 0.01 -8.75
C CYS A 218 17.33 -0.72 -8.56
N PRO A 219 17.32 -2.06 -8.41
CA PRO A 219 16.08 -2.77 -8.12
C PRO A 219 15.48 -2.30 -6.80
N VAL A 220 14.16 -2.26 -6.73
CA VAL A 220 13.49 -2.11 -5.45
C VAL A 220 13.71 -3.36 -4.62
N GLU A 221 14.12 -3.18 -3.36
CA GLU A 221 14.33 -4.25 -2.40
C GLU A 221 13.72 -3.88 -1.04
N SER A 222 13.83 -4.73 -0.07
CA SER A 222 13.15 -4.57 1.22
C SER A 222 11.62 -4.52 1.07
N VAL A 223 11.08 -5.28 0.15
CA VAL A 223 9.65 -5.47 -0.11
C VAL A 223 9.23 -6.91 0.18
N ASN A 224 8.12 -7.07 0.89
CA ASN A 224 7.49 -8.36 1.06
C ASN A 224 6.44 -8.61 -0.04
N ARG A 225 5.87 -9.81 -0.04
CA ARG A 225 4.88 -10.21 -1.07
C ARG A 225 3.66 -9.32 -1.12
N ASP A 226 3.16 -8.85 0.02
CA ASP A 226 1.99 -7.97 0.08
C ASP A 226 2.28 -6.60 -0.52
N ASN A 227 3.47 -6.03 -0.24
CA ASN A 227 3.90 -4.77 -0.85
C ASN A 227 3.98 -4.89 -2.38
N VAL A 228 4.48 -6.02 -2.89
CA VAL A 228 4.55 -6.29 -4.33
C VAL A 228 3.16 -6.41 -4.95
N GLN A 229 2.21 -7.09 -4.28
CA GLN A 229 0.82 -7.17 -4.76
C GLN A 229 0.13 -5.81 -4.78
N ASP A 230 0.37 -4.96 -3.77
CA ASP A 230 -0.17 -3.60 -3.75
C ASP A 230 0.39 -2.75 -4.89
N PHE A 231 1.68 -2.86 -5.17
CA PHE A 231 2.32 -2.22 -6.33
C PHE A 231 1.66 -2.67 -7.64
N ILE A 232 1.57 -3.98 -7.87
CA ILE A 232 0.96 -4.56 -9.07
C ILE A 232 -0.50 -4.11 -9.24
N LYS A 233 -1.29 -4.11 -8.16
CA LYS A 233 -2.68 -3.63 -8.18
C LYS A 233 -2.79 -2.17 -8.60
N LYS A 234 -1.92 -1.31 -8.08
CA LYS A 234 -1.90 0.12 -8.43
C LYS A 234 -1.42 0.33 -9.87
N LEU A 235 -0.39 -0.38 -10.30
CA LEU A 235 0.11 -0.35 -11.68
C LEU A 235 -0.98 -0.79 -12.66
N ASN A 236 -1.65 -1.91 -12.41
CA ASN A 236 -2.76 -2.39 -13.24
C ASN A 236 -3.91 -1.38 -13.31
N LYS A 237 -4.22 -0.71 -12.20
CA LYS A 237 -5.22 0.36 -12.20
C LYS A 237 -4.77 1.57 -13.04
N ALA A 238 -3.50 1.90 -13.03
CA ALA A 238 -2.96 3.04 -13.77
C ALA A 238 -2.87 2.79 -15.28
N THR A 239 -2.50 1.55 -15.68
CA THR A 239 -2.26 1.15 -17.07
C THR A 239 -3.48 0.55 -17.77
N GLY A 240 -4.42 -0.04 -17.02
CA GLY A 240 -5.46 -0.91 -17.56
C GLY A 240 -4.96 -2.30 -17.98
N MET A 241 -3.66 -2.60 -17.78
CA MET A 241 -3.04 -3.88 -18.10
C MET A 241 -3.19 -4.91 -16.96
N ASN A 242 -2.77 -6.16 -17.22
CA ASN A 242 -2.82 -7.25 -16.25
C ASN A 242 -1.41 -7.75 -15.89
N TYR A 243 -0.59 -6.86 -15.31
CA TYR A 243 0.70 -7.25 -14.76
C TYR A 243 0.52 -8.19 -13.58
N ARG A 244 1.47 -9.09 -13.42
CA ARG A 244 1.55 -10.09 -12.35
C ARG A 244 3.01 -10.44 -12.07
N LEU A 245 3.27 -11.26 -11.09
CA LEU A 245 4.57 -11.93 -10.99
C LEU A 245 4.66 -13.06 -12.02
N PRO A 246 5.86 -13.43 -12.46
CA PRO A 246 6.06 -14.65 -13.23
C PRO A 246 5.73 -15.87 -12.37
N THR A 247 5.29 -16.96 -13.01
CA THR A 247 5.33 -18.27 -12.38
C THR A 247 6.78 -18.74 -12.26
N GLU A 248 7.06 -19.69 -11.39
CA GLU A 248 8.39 -20.29 -11.27
C GLU A 248 8.86 -20.88 -12.59
N ALA A 249 7.95 -21.54 -13.32
CA ALA A 249 8.25 -22.14 -14.62
C ALA A 249 8.53 -21.10 -15.71
N GLU A 250 7.75 -20.00 -15.77
CA GLU A 250 8.03 -18.88 -16.67
C GLU A 250 9.39 -18.26 -16.39
N TRP A 251 9.71 -18.09 -15.08
CA TRP A 251 10.97 -17.54 -14.66
C TRP A 251 12.16 -18.41 -15.11
N GLU A 252 12.12 -19.73 -14.86
CA GLU A 252 13.21 -20.65 -15.25
C GLU A 252 13.33 -20.77 -16.78
N TYR A 253 12.19 -20.86 -17.50
CA TYR A 253 12.16 -20.85 -18.96
C TYR A 253 12.85 -19.62 -19.54
N ALA A 254 12.51 -18.44 -19.01
CA ALA A 254 13.08 -17.16 -19.43
C ALA A 254 14.57 -17.04 -19.06
N ALA A 255 14.96 -17.44 -17.85
CA ALA A 255 16.35 -17.40 -17.40
C ALA A 255 17.26 -18.27 -18.28
N ARG A 256 16.73 -19.40 -18.76
CA ARG A 256 17.40 -20.33 -19.67
C ARG A 256 17.18 -20.01 -21.16
N SER A 257 16.88 -18.76 -21.48
CA SER A 257 16.74 -18.25 -22.84
C SER A 257 15.75 -19.07 -23.71
N GLY A 258 14.59 -19.43 -23.13
CA GLY A 258 13.59 -20.28 -23.77
C GLY A 258 13.78 -21.77 -23.46
N GLY A 259 14.23 -22.10 -22.26
CA GLY A 259 14.41 -23.49 -21.79
C GLY A 259 15.69 -24.16 -22.29
N GLY A 260 16.68 -23.39 -22.74
CA GLY A 260 17.98 -23.91 -23.19
C GLY A 260 18.83 -24.51 -22.06
N ARG A 261 20.00 -25.06 -22.43
CA ARG A 261 20.95 -25.65 -21.46
C ARG A 261 21.94 -24.59 -20.96
N GLU A 262 21.45 -23.55 -20.33
CA GLU A 262 22.24 -22.48 -19.72
C GLU A 262 22.20 -22.66 -18.19
N GLN A 263 23.32 -23.08 -17.59
CA GLN A 263 23.41 -23.26 -16.15
C GLN A 263 23.30 -21.95 -15.40
N TRP A 264 23.79 -20.87 -16.01
CA TRP A 264 23.61 -19.49 -15.62
C TRP A 264 23.02 -18.72 -16.79
N ALA A 265 22.13 -17.78 -16.57
CA ALA A 265 21.47 -17.03 -17.62
C ALA A 265 22.50 -16.31 -18.51
N GLY A 266 22.50 -16.66 -19.80
CA GLY A 266 23.46 -16.17 -20.79
C GLY A 266 24.75 -16.99 -20.94
N THR A 267 25.07 -17.90 -20.02
CA THR A 267 26.29 -18.72 -20.11
C THR A 267 26.14 -20.09 -19.44
N ALA A 268 26.95 -21.05 -19.89
CA ALA A 268 27.12 -22.36 -19.23
C ALA A 268 28.44 -22.45 -18.44
N LYS A 269 29.22 -21.34 -18.34
CA LYS A 269 30.54 -21.35 -17.72
C LYS A 269 30.59 -20.41 -16.51
N GLU A 270 30.92 -20.95 -15.33
CA GLU A 270 31.04 -20.16 -14.11
C GLU A 270 32.08 -19.02 -14.25
N SER A 271 33.14 -19.23 -15.01
CA SER A 271 34.19 -18.21 -15.25
C SER A 271 33.64 -16.95 -15.97
N GLU A 272 32.52 -17.05 -16.67
CA GLU A 272 31.89 -15.97 -17.40
C GLU A 272 30.78 -15.28 -16.57
N LEU A 273 30.43 -15.82 -15.39
CA LEU A 273 29.33 -15.36 -14.56
C LEU A 273 29.38 -13.86 -14.25
N GLY A 274 30.57 -13.32 -14.00
CA GLY A 274 30.77 -11.90 -13.74
C GLY A 274 30.39 -10.96 -14.90
N THR A 275 30.22 -11.46 -16.11
CA THR A 275 29.73 -10.73 -17.28
C THR A 275 28.22 -10.51 -17.21
N TYR A 276 27.49 -11.46 -16.62
CA TYR A 276 26.02 -11.49 -16.62
C TYR A 276 25.38 -11.15 -15.27
N ALA A 277 26.12 -11.26 -14.16
CA ALA A 277 25.56 -11.18 -12.81
C ALA A 277 26.29 -10.20 -11.88
N ARG A 278 25.50 -9.57 -10.99
CA ARG A 278 25.98 -8.90 -9.77
C ARG A 278 25.74 -9.79 -8.56
N TYR A 279 26.80 -10.34 -7.96
CA TYR A 279 26.69 -11.33 -6.90
C TYR A 279 27.82 -11.16 -5.86
N GLY A 280 27.91 -12.02 -4.87
CA GLY A 280 28.89 -11.91 -3.78
C GLY A 280 30.36 -11.75 -4.20
N GLY A 281 30.70 -12.18 -5.43
CA GLY A 281 32.04 -12.02 -5.98
C GLY A 281 32.33 -10.64 -6.57
N ASN A 282 31.34 -9.80 -6.88
CA ASN A 282 31.54 -8.54 -7.59
C ASN A 282 30.53 -7.42 -7.28
N SER A 283 29.65 -7.60 -6.28
CA SER A 283 28.60 -6.65 -5.94
C SER A 283 29.04 -5.53 -5.00
N ASN A 284 30.21 -5.60 -4.41
CA ASN A 284 30.65 -4.67 -3.36
C ASN A 284 29.62 -4.55 -2.20
N SER A 285 28.96 -5.66 -1.86
CA SER A 285 27.97 -5.77 -0.76
C SER A 285 26.75 -4.85 -0.89
N SER A 286 26.32 -4.57 -2.10
CA SER A 286 25.13 -3.73 -2.40
C SER A 286 24.44 -4.16 -3.69
N THR A 287 23.21 -3.69 -3.89
CA THR A 287 22.54 -3.69 -5.20
C THR A 287 23.18 -2.68 -6.15
N HIS A 288 23.00 -2.87 -7.43
CA HIS A 288 23.49 -1.99 -8.50
C HIS A 288 22.36 -1.61 -9.45
N ALA A 289 22.59 -0.57 -10.28
CA ALA A 289 21.67 -0.22 -11.35
C ALA A 289 21.39 -1.45 -12.23
N VAL A 290 20.13 -1.65 -12.56
CA VAL A 290 19.68 -2.74 -13.44
C VAL A 290 20.31 -2.62 -14.82
N ALA A 291 20.34 -3.69 -15.61
CA ALA A 291 20.96 -3.74 -16.92
C ALA A 291 22.46 -3.33 -16.94
N GLY A 292 23.13 -3.33 -15.80
CA GLY A 292 24.57 -3.02 -15.70
C GLY A 292 25.48 -4.17 -16.11
N LYS A 293 24.92 -5.31 -16.53
CA LYS A 293 25.59 -6.51 -17.03
C LYS A 293 25.03 -6.92 -18.39
N SER A 294 25.58 -7.96 -19.01
CA SER A 294 25.07 -8.47 -20.29
C SER A 294 23.74 -9.20 -20.10
N PRO A 295 22.79 -9.09 -21.03
CA PRO A 295 21.55 -9.84 -20.99
C PRO A 295 21.75 -11.30 -21.43
N ASN A 296 20.76 -12.16 -21.16
CA ASN A 296 20.68 -13.45 -21.81
C ASN A 296 20.21 -13.32 -23.28
N LYS A 297 20.05 -14.44 -24.01
CA LYS A 297 19.68 -14.40 -25.44
C LYS A 297 18.28 -13.87 -25.72
N LEU A 298 17.40 -13.78 -24.72
CA LEU A 298 16.08 -13.16 -24.85
C LEU A 298 16.11 -11.65 -24.58
N GLY A 299 17.26 -11.08 -24.23
CA GLY A 299 17.38 -9.67 -23.89
C GLY A 299 17.00 -9.37 -22.45
N LEU A 300 16.91 -10.36 -21.58
CA LEU A 300 16.60 -10.21 -20.16
C LEU A 300 17.89 -10.01 -19.36
N TYR A 301 17.94 -8.96 -18.56
CA TYR A 301 19.05 -8.60 -17.70
C TYR A 301 18.80 -9.07 -16.25
N ASP A 302 19.89 -9.20 -15.52
CA ASP A 302 19.89 -9.48 -14.08
C ASP A 302 19.00 -10.67 -13.66
N MET A 303 18.84 -11.67 -14.58
CA MET A 303 18.18 -12.94 -14.25
C MET A 303 18.94 -13.73 -13.19
N MET A 304 20.10 -13.22 -12.78
CA MET A 304 20.96 -13.79 -11.74
C MET A 304 21.65 -12.68 -10.98
N GLY A 305 21.61 -12.76 -9.65
CA GLY A 305 22.24 -11.78 -8.78
C GLY A 305 21.37 -10.52 -8.59
N ASN A 306 21.97 -9.42 -8.24
CA ASN A 306 21.35 -8.18 -7.83
C ASN A 306 20.33 -8.42 -6.68
N VAL A 307 19.09 -8.85 -6.97
CA VAL A 307 18.15 -9.30 -5.95
C VAL A 307 17.51 -10.64 -6.29
N TRP A 308 17.16 -11.42 -5.28
CA TRP A 308 16.22 -12.53 -5.43
C TRP A 308 14.87 -12.01 -5.90
N GLU A 309 14.18 -12.77 -6.72
CA GLU A 309 12.92 -12.35 -7.34
C GLU A 309 11.75 -13.19 -6.87
N TRP A 310 10.71 -12.52 -6.34
CA TRP A 310 9.45 -13.17 -6.01
C TRP A 310 8.79 -13.77 -7.25
N CYS A 311 8.42 -15.05 -7.17
CA CYS A 311 7.51 -15.70 -8.10
C CYS A 311 6.07 -15.73 -7.55
N SER A 312 5.10 -16.05 -8.41
CA SER A 312 3.69 -16.19 -8.01
C SER A 312 3.42 -17.41 -7.14
N ASP A 313 4.23 -18.43 -7.29
CA ASP A 313 4.03 -19.78 -6.80
C ASP A 313 4.23 -19.90 -5.28
N TRP A 314 3.39 -20.70 -4.63
CA TRP A 314 3.72 -21.25 -3.34
C TRP A 314 4.88 -22.25 -3.50
N TYR A 315 5.74 -22.32 -2.52
CA TYR A 315 6.83 -23.30 -2.51
C TYR A 315 6.37 -24.60 -1.84
N ALA A 316 6.68 -25.73 -2.50
CA ALA A 316 6.73 -27.05 -1.89
C ALA A 316 7.95 -27.78 -2.44
N ARG A 317 8.68 -28.47 -1.54
CA ARG A 317 9.93 -29.15 -1.88
C ARG A 317 9.75 -30.25 -2.92
N ASP A 318 8.61 -30.95 -2.86
CA ASP A 318 8.26 -32.10 -3.66
C ASP A 318 7.31 -31.75 -4.84
N TYR A 319 7.12 -30.46 -5.13
CA TYR A 319 6.16 -30.03 -6.15
C TYR A 319 6.46 -30.60 -7.54
N TYR A 320 7.76 -30.74 -7.87
CA TYR A 320 8.18 -31.22 -9.19
C TYR A 320 7.76 -32.68 -9.47
N GLU A 321 7.52 -33.49 -8.44
CA GLU A 321 7.02 -34.87 -8.57
C GLU A 321 5.61 -34.92 -9.18
N ASN A 322 4.79 -33.87 -8.96
CA ASN A 322 3.39 -33.80 -9.33
C ASN A 322 3.04 -32.53 -10.12
N SER A 323 4.03 -31.82 -10.64
CA SER A 323 3.82 -30.59 -11.41
C SER A 323 3.02 -30.86 -12.69
N PRO A 324 1.97 -30.06 -13.00
CA PRO A 324 1.32 -30.11 -14.29
C PRO A 324 2.31 -29.82 -15.42
N ALA A 325 2.18 -30.53 -16.53
CA ALA A 325 3.05 -30.33 -17.68
C ALA A 325 2.78 -29.01 -18.43
N LYS A 326 1.62 -28.36 -18.23
CA LYS A 326 1.26 -27.12 -18.90
C LYS A 326 0.98 -26.00 -17.90
N ASP A 327 1.67 -24.88 -18.08
CA ASP A 327 1.51 -23.64 -17.31
C ASP A 327 1.37 -23.88 -15.80
N PRO A 328 2.32 -24.60 -15.14
CA PRO A 328 2.23 -24.86 -13.71
C PRO A 328 2.25 -23.57 -12.90
N GLN A 329 1.43 -23.53 -11.84
CA GLN A 329 1.21 -22.36 -10.98
C GLN A 329 1.70 -22.57 -9.54
N GLY A 330 2.43 -23.65 -9.29
CA GLY A 330 2.77 -24.07 -7.94
C GLY A 330 1.61 -24.72 -7.19
N PRO A 331 1.82 -25.13 -5.94
CA PRO A 331 0.75 -25.62 -5.06
C PRO A 331 -0.34 -24.59 -4.84
N SER A 332 -1.57 -25.02 -4.55
CA SER A 332 -2.71 -24.12 -4.30
C SER A 332 -2.56 -23.30 -3.01
N ASN A 333 -1.76 -23.75 -2.06
CA ASN A 333 -1.45 -23.08 -0.80
C ASN A 333 -0.06 -23.48 -0.30
N GLY A 334 0.46 -22.75 0.68
CA GLY A 334 1.76 -23.01 1.27
C GLY A 334 2.09 -21.99 2.39
N LEU A 335 3.22 -22.20 3.04
CA LEU A 335 3.76 -21.27 4.05
C LEU A 335 4.76 -20.29 3.44
N HIS A 336 5.44 -20.71 2.38
CA HIS A 336 6.50 -19.96 1.73
C HIS A 336 6.18 -19.75 0.25
N ARG A 337 6.72 -18.67 -0.32
CA ARG A 337 6.66 -18.37 -1.75
C ARG A 337 8.02 -18.62 -2.39
N VAL A 338 8.00 -19.02 -3.63
CA VAL A 338 9.21 -19.20 -4.42
C VAL A 338 9.91 -17.86 -4.65
N ILE A 339 11.25 -17.86 -4.48
CA ILE A 339 12.14 -16.81 -4.95
C ILE A 339 13.25 -17.43 -5.81
N ARG A 340 13.68 -16.72 -6.85
CA ARG A 340 14.63 -17.22 -7.85
C ARG A 340 15.76 -16.23 -8.11
N GLY A 341 16.86 -16.71 -8.70
CA GLY A 341 17.93 -15.91 -9.31
C GLY A 341 19.12 -15.58 -8.41
N GLY A 342 19.00 -15.68 -7.08
CA GLY A 342 20.04 -15.20 -6.19
C GLY A 342 20.05 -13.67 -6.04
N GLY A 343 20.83 -13.16 -5.10
CA GLY A 343 20.96 -11.72 -4.88
C GLY A 343 22.43 -11.29 -4.78
N TRP A 344 22.66 -10.00 -4.55
CA TRP A 344 23.99 -9.37 -4.50
C TRP A 344 24.99 -10.05 -3.57
N ARG A 345 24.56 -10.78 -2.55
CA ARG A 345 25.42 -11.52 -1.60
C ARG A 345 25.52 -13.02 -1.88
N SER A 346 24.80 -13.53 -2.88
CA SER A 346 24.76 -14.96 -3.19
C SER A 346 26.08 -15.47 -3.76
N LYS A 347 26.36 -16.76 -3.53
CA LYS A 347 27.47 -17.48 -4.19
C LYS A 347 27.02 -18.00 -5.55
N ALA A 348 27.94 -18.33 -6.44
CA ALA A 348 27.68 -18.84 -7.78
C ALA A 348 26.66 -20.00 -7.81
N LYS A 349 26.70 -20.91 -6.83
CA LYS A 349 25.77 -22.05 -6.74
C LYS A 349 24.30 -21.62 -6.67
N ALA A 350 24.00 -20.52 -5.93
CA ALA A 350 22.63 -20.00 -5.78
C ALA A 350 22.20 -19.09 -6.94
N LEU A 351 23.03 -18.94 -7.96
CA LEU A 351 22.73 -18.18 -9.18
C LEU A 351 22.38 -19.09 -10.35
N ARG A 352 22.38 -20.42 -10.16
CA ARG A 352 22.00 -21.35 -11.22
C ARG A 352 20.54 -21.10 -11.64
N THR A 353 20.27 -21.21 -12.90
CA THR A 353 18.91 -21.02 -13.44
C THR A 353 17.91 -22.01 -12.87
N THR A 354 18.38 -23.16 -12.38
CA THR A 354 17.59 -24.22 -11.76
C THR A 354 17.48 -24.11 -10.25
N ASP A 355 18.32 -23.28 -9.59
CA ASP A 355 18.33 -23.15 -8.13
C ASP A 355 17.00 -22.61 -7.63
N ARG A 356 16.40 -23.33 -6.70
CA ARG A 356 15.14 -22.98 -6.07
C ARG A 356 15.40 -22.47 -4.67
N ASN A 357 14.68 -21.43 -4.28
CA ASN A 357 14.67 -20.96 -2.90
C ASN A 357 13.27 -20.48 -2.52
N ASP A 358 13.04 -20.31 -1.23
CA ASP A 358 11.76 -19.96 -0.70
C ASP A 358 11.86 -18.92 0.40
N PHE A 359 10.80 -18.17 0.60
CA PHE A 359 10.73 -17.18 1.65
C PHE A 359 9.33 -16.98 2.19
N VAL A 360 9.23 -16.60 3.50
CA VAL A 360 7.97 -16.28 4.15
C VAL A 360 7.39 -14.98 3.55
N PRO A 361 6.19 -15.01 2.95
CA PRO A 361 5.64 -13.89 2.18
C PRO A 361 5.40 -12.62 3.01
N THR A 362 5.10 -12.76 4.30
CA THR A 362 4.77 -11.65 5.22
C THR A 362 5.92 -11.25 6.14
N SER A 363 7.09 -11.89 6.01
CA SER A 363 8.21 -11.71 6.94
C SER A 363 8.97 -10.40 6.73
N LYS A 364 10.02 -10.24 7.52
CA LYS A 364 10.93 -9.11 7.49
C LYS A 364 11.42 -8.83 6.06
N LYS A 365 11.53 -7.55 5.75
CA LYS A 365 12.04 -7.05 4.48
C LYS A 365 13.55 -7.26 4.41
N PHE A 366 14.03 -7.89 3.34
CA PHE A 366 15.45 -8.15 3.12
C PHE A 366 15.98 -7.33 1.95
N SER A 367 17.17 -6.79 2.10
CA SER A 367 17.81 -5.91 1.11
C SER A 367 18.38 -6.63 -0.11
N ASP A 368 18.08 -7.90 -0.26
CA ASP A 368 18.44 -8.74 -1.41
C ASP A 368 17.25 -9.48 -2.01
N ILE A 369 16.00 -9.02 -1.71
CA ILE A 369 14.78 -9.58 -2.30
C ILE A 369 13.97 -8.44 -2.94
N GLY A 370 13.71 -8.57 -4.23
CA GLY A 370 12.90 -7.72 -5.08
C GLY A 370 11.99 -8.56 -5.98
N PHE A 371 11.70 -8.09 -7.19
CA PHE A 371 10.86 -8.80 -8.15
C PHE A 371 10.97 -8.21 -9.55
N ARG A 372 10.57 -8.98 -10.54
CA ARG A 372 10.25 -8.50 -11.90
C ARG A 372 8.79 -8.76 -12.26
N LEU A 373 8.30 -8.07 -13.26
CA LEU A 373 6.94 -8.22 -13.75
C LEU A 373 6.83 -9.27 -14.83
N ALA A 374 5.66 -9.87 -14.93
CA ALA A 374 5.21 -10.62 -16.09
C ALA A 374 3.81 -10.14 -16.52
N ARG A 375 3.40 -10.44 -17.73
CA ARG A 375 2.07 -10.16 -18.25
C ARG A 375 1.67 -11.23 -19.27
N THR A 376 0.41 -11.65 -19.27
CA THR A 376 -0.16 -12.45 -20.35
C THR A 376 -0.42 -11.54 -21.57
N PRO A 377 -0.22 -12.02 -22.81
CA PRO A 377 -0.47 -11.24 -24.03
C PRO A 377 -1.88 -10.69 -24.14
#